data_beaf17e357aeddc40d7e56003120ce4b
#
_entry.id   beaf17e357aeddc40d7e56003120ce4b
#
_cell.length_a   1.000
_cell.length_b   1.000
_cell.length_c   1.000
_cell.angle_alpha   90.00
_cell.angle_beta   90.00
_cell.angle_gamma   90.00
#
_symmetry.space_group_name_H-M   'P 1'
#
loop_
_entity.id
_entity.type
_entity.pdbx_description
1 polymer ?
#
loop_
_entity_poly.entity_id
_entity_poly.type
_entity_poly.pdbx_seq_one_letter_code
_entity_poly.pdbx_strand_id
1 'polypeptide(L)'
;MCVEYNKSVADVAFLRGEYETAAQMYLTGARAADVTAAFNYGYCLWRGLGVGYDPKEAKSFFAFAREMAGGEACYNLAMLYMRGEGVVRNYKKAFSYMAYSAQLGCIEAQLYLGMAYTSGCMFDPDVIGISMIPYHTPEYRDPYSELDGFVPDFEQDEIERYAAVKQDAHSALAWFRKAAYHSPDYVEPLLAKARYLYAKCFSDGLGTEANAVVAGKLMFIAADSGSEEAKIYIVENKLVRELDGYAYSPGRLGGGR
;
A
#
# COMPACT_ATOMS: atom_id res chain seq x y z
N MET A 1 23.72 -5.41 30.93
CA MET A 1 22.90 -4.19 31.00
C MET A 1 21.59 -4.51 30.31
N CYS A 2 20.45 -4.45 31.00
CA CYS A 2 19.17 -4.65 30.34
C CYS A 2 18.88 -3.40 29.51
N VAL A 3 18.69 -3.56 28.21
CA VAL A 3 18.25 -2.47 27.33
C VAL A 3 16.78 -2.23 27.67
N GLU A 4 16.46 -1.07 28.20
CA GLU A 4 15.09 -0.67 28.48
C GLU A 4 14.44 -0.28 27.14
N TYR A 5 13.22 -0.80 26.88
CA TYR A 5 12.51 -0.47 25.65
C TYR A 5 11.99 0.95 25.71
N ASN A 6 12.42 1.76 24.78
CA ASN A 6 11.84 3.07 24.49
C ASN A 6 11.58 3.15 22.99
N LYS A 7 10.30 3.19 22.60
CA LYS A 7 9.87 3.19 21.21
C LYS A 7 10.56 4.28 20.39
N SER A 8 10.51 5.52 20.84
CA SER A 8 11.07 6.65 20.08
C SER A 8 12.58 6.51 19.87
N VAL A 9 13.31 5.92 20.84
CA VAL A 9 14.76 5.68 20.74
C VAL A 9 15.04 4.55 19.75
N ALA A 10 14.25 3.48 19.79
CA ALA A 10 14.37 2.36 18.86
C ALA A 10 14.13 2.83 17.40
N ASP A 11 13.12 3.63 17.21
CA ASP A 11 12.75 4.18 15.89
C ASP A 11 13.85 5.12 15.35
N VAL A 12 14.39 5.99 16.19
CA VAL A 12 15.53 6.87 15.80
C VAL A 12 16.76 6.05 15.46
N ALA A 13 17.09 5.00 16.24
CA ALA A 13 18.19 4.10 15.94
C ALA A 13 17.99 3.42 14.58
N PHE A 14 16.78 2.93 14.31
CA PHE A 14 16.43 2.32 13.03
C PHE A 14 16.63 3.28 11.85
N LEU A 15 16.10 4.50 11.96
CA LEU A 15 16.22 5.54 10.90
C LEU A 15 17.67 5.98 10.66
N ARG A 16 18.54 5.86 11.67
CA ARG A 16 19.99 6.13 11.54
C ARG A 16 20.78 4.96 10.98
N GLY A 17 20.15 3.82 10.72
CA GLY A 17 20.83 2.61 10.30
C GLY A 17 21.54 1.84 11.40
N GLU A 18 21.32 2.21 12.67
CA GLU A 18 21.84 1.52 13.87
C GLU A 18 20.98 0.28 14.15
N TYR A 19 20.90 -0.63 13.16
CA TYR A 19 19.93 -1.73 13.16
C TYR A 19 20.09 -2.72 14.30
N GLU A 20 21.32 -3.01 14.76
CA GLU A 20 21.56 -3.90 15.89
C GLU A 20 20.94 -3.35 17.17
N THR A 21 21.14 -2.08 17.43
CA THR A 21 20.55 -1.38 18.59
C THR A 21 19.03 -1.36 18.49
N ALA A 22 18.50 -0.99 17.33
CA ALA A 22 17.06 -0.95 17.08
C ALA A 22 16.40 -2.32 17.28
N ALA A 23 16.98 -3.37 16.68
CA ALA A 23 16.46 -4.73 16.78
C ALA A 23 16.46 -5.26 18.23
N GLN A 24 17.50 -5.00 19.01
CA GLN A 24 17.52 -5.37 20.42
C GLN A 24 16.43 -4.68 21.24
N MET A 25 16.20 -3.39 20.97
CA MET A 25 15.14 -2.62 21.61
C MET A 25 13.77 -3.13 21.20
N TYR A 26 13.52 -3.37 19.90
CA TYR A 26 12.27 -3.95 19.41
C TYR A 26 12.02 -5.34 20.01
N LEU A 27 13.04 -6.21 20.11
CA LEU A 27 12.89 -7.50 20.77
C LEU A 27 12.48 -7.34 22.24
N THR A 28 13.06 -6.37 22.92
CA THR A 28 12.71 -6.09 24.33
C THR A 28 11.26 -5.65 24.46
N GLY A 29 10.81 -4.74 23.60
CA GLY A 29 9.41 -4.30 23.54
C GLY A 29 8.46 -5.43 23.15
N ALA A 30 8.82 -6.26 22.16
CA ALA A 30 8.03 -7.41 21.75
C ALA A 30 7.83 -8.43 22.89
N ARG A 31 8.86 -8.67 23.71
CA ARG A 31 8.77 -9.50 24.91
C ARG A 31 7.88 -8.90 26.00
N ALA A 32 7.72 -7.60 26.00
CA ALA A 32 6.76 -6.88 26.85
C ALA A 32 5.36 -6.79 26.23
N ALA A 33 5.10 -7.54 25.15
CA ALA A 33 3.86 -7.57 24.41
C ALA A 33 3.51 -6.23 23.70
N ASP A 34 4.50 -5.38 23.44
CA ASP A 34 4.32 -4.21 22.59
C ASP A 34 4.17 -4.66 21.13
N VAL A 35 3.01 -4.36 20.54
CA VAL A 35 2.60 -4.81 19.20
C VAL A 35 3.47 -4.18 18.11
N THR A 36 3.76 -2.89 18.27
CA THR A 36 4.60 -2.15 17.32
C THR A 36 6.03 -2.67 17.33
N ALA A 37 6.58 -2.92 18.53
CA ALA A 37 7.90 -3.49 18.67
C ALA A 37 7.96 -4.89 18.05
N ALA A 38 6.93 -5.72 18.29
CA ALA A 38 6.84 -7.05 17.68
C ALA A 38 6.83 -6.98 16.14
N PHE A 39 6.03 -6.08 15.58
CA PHE A 39 6.00 -5.85 14.14
C PHE A 39 7.38 -5.44 13.60
N ASN A 40 8.01 -4.44 14.22
CA ASN A 40 9.29 -3.91 13.78
C ASN A 40 10.43 -4.94 13.95
N TYR A 41 10.39 -5.75 15.00
CA TYR A 41 11.33 -6.85 15.16
C TYR A 41 11.13 -7.93 14.09
N GLY A 42 9.88 -8.29 13.79
CA GLY A 42 9.55 -9.18 12.69
C GLY A 42 10.09 -8.66 11.36
N TYR A 43 10.01 -7.36 11.12
CA TYR A 43 10.60 -6.72 9.95
C TYR A 43 12.13 -6.84 9.93
N CYS A 44 12.80 -6.58 11.07
CA CYS A 44 14.25 -6.76 11.19
C CYS A 44 14.68 -8.20 10.87
N LEU A 45 13.98 -9.21 11.41
CA LEU A 45 14.23 -10.62 11.11
C LEU A 45 14.05 -10.95 9.63
N TRP A 46 13.00 -10.40 9.01
CA TRP A 46 12.74 -10.67 7.61
C TRP A 46 13.76 -10.02 6.67
N ARG A 47 14.29 -8.87 7.04
CA ARG A 47 15.28 -8.15 6.20
C ARG A 47 16.72 -8.43 6.60
N GLY A 48 16.96 -9.13 7.72
CA GLY A 48 18.29 -9.34 8.28
C GLY A 48 18.94 -8.04 8.78
N LEU A 49 18.14 -7.12 9.32
CA LEU A 49 18.61 -5.82 9.81
C LEU A 49 18.98 -5.88 11.28
N GLY A 50 20.28 -5.87 11.59
CA GLY A 50 20.80 -5.97 12.94
C GLY A 50 20.58 -7.32 13.63
N VAL A 51 19.97 -8.28 12.93
CA VAL A 51 19.73 -9.67 13.33
C VAL A 51 19.88 -10.59 12.13
N GLY A 52 20.06 -11.89 12.34
CA GLY A 52 20.09 -12.87 11.26
C GLY A 52 18.76 -12.89 10.50
N TYR A 53 18.84 -13.10 9.18
CA TYR A 53 17.64 -13.29 8.33
C TYR A 53 16.89 -14.56 8.78
N ASP A 54 15.69 -14.40 9.32
CA ASP A 54 14.79 -15.50 9.69
C ASP A 54 13.34 -15.16 9.39
N PRO A 55 12.89 -15.40 8.15
CA PRO A 55 11.52 -15.12 7.75
C PRO A 55 10.49 -16.05 8.45
N LYS A 56 10.93 -17.21 8.96
CA LYS A 56 10.06 -18.13 9.68
C LYS A 56 9.71 -17.56 11.07
N GLU A 57 10.70 -17.03 11.77
CA GLU A 57 10.49 -16.35 13.05
C GLU A 57 9.73 -15.03 12.83
N ALA A 58 10.08 -14.25 11.79
CA ALA A 58 9.38 -13.02 11.42
C ALA A 58 7.87 -13.22 11.26
N LYS A 59 7.46 -14.31 10.60
CA LYS A 59 6.04 -14.67 10.48
C LYS A 59 5.33 -14.74 11.83
N SER A 60 5.96 -15.28 12.86
CA SER A 60 5.36 -15.42 14.20
C SER A 60 5.12 -14.05 14.83
N PHE A 61 6.05 -13.12 14.66
CA PHE A 61 5.90 -11.74 15.12
C PHE A 61 4.83 -10.98 14.35
N PHE A 62 4.75 -11.15 13.04
CA PHE A 62 3.65 -10.53 12.24
C PHE A 62 2.29 -11.14 12.58
N ALA A 63 2.22 -12.44 12.84
CA ALA A 63 0.97 -13.07 13.26
C ALA A 63 0.48 -12.53 14.62
N PHE A 64 1.38 -12.32 15.56
CA PHE A 64 1.07 -11.66 16.83
C PHE A 64 0.60 -10.20 16.61
N ALA A 65 1.34 -9.43 15.82
CA ALA A 65 0.97 -8.04 15.53
C ALA A 65 -0.39 -7.92 14.83
N ARG A 66 -0.72 -8.85 13.93
CA ARG A 66 -2.04 -8.90 13.26
C ARG A 66 -3.20 -9.02 14.23
N GLU A 67 -3.06 -9.86 15.27
CA GLU A 67 -4.15 -10.10 16.21
C GLU A 67 -4.53 -8.85 17.01
N MET A 68 -3.59 -7.92 17.13
CA MET A 68 -3.76 -6.77 18.01
C MET A 68 -4.10 -5.46 17.28
N ALA A 69 -3.83 -5.29 15.98
CA ALA A 69 -4.20 -4.03 15.30
C ALA A 69 -3.81 -3.86 13.81
N GLY A 70 -3.16 -4.78 13.06
CA GLY A 70 -2.38 -4.19 12.01
C GLY A 70 -2.74 -4.62 10.59
N GLY A 71 -3.28 -3.72 9.80
CA GLY A 71 -3.33 -3.84 8.35
C GLY A 71 -1.96 -4.12 7.76
N GLU A 72 -0.93 -3.44 8.24
CA GLU A 72 0.46 -3.59 7.80
C GLU A 72 1.03 -4.98 8.12
N ALA A 73 0.69 -5.53 9.29
CA ALA A 73 1.12 -6.89 9.62
C ALA A 73 0.49 -7.93 8.70
N CYS A 74 -0.77 -7.73 8.31
CA CYS A 74 -1.44 -8.56 7.32
C CYS A 74 -0.80 -8.40 5.94
N TYR A 75 -0.42 -7.19 5.54
CA TYR A 75 0.31 -6.93 4.30
C TYR A 75 1.64 -7.70 4.27
N ASN A 76 2.44 -7.60 5.33
CA ASN A 76 3.71 -8.32 5.40
C ASN A 76 3.54 -9.83 5.43
N LEU A 77 2.50 -10.36 6.10
CA LEU A 77 2.14 -11.78 6.01
C LEU A 77 1.75 -12.19 4.57
N ALA A 78 1.00 -11.34 3.85
CA ALA A 78 0.69 -11.58 2.45
C ALA A 78 1.96 -11.71 1.61
N MET A 79 2.95 -10.84 1.85
CA MET A 79 4.25 -10.87 1.16
C MET A 79 5.01 -12.18 1.43
N LEU A 80 5.07 -12.63 2.68
CA LEU A 80 5.71 -13.91 3.02
C LEU A 80 5.07 -15.08 2.26
N TYR A 81 3.74 -15.15 2.23
CA TYR A 81 3.04 -16.23 1.51
C TYR A 81 3.17 -16.11 -0.01
N MET A 82 3.25 -14.91 -0.54
CA MET A 82 3.42 -14.65 -1.96
C MET A 82 4.81 -15.10 -2.45
N ARG A 83 5.84 -14.80 -1.70
CA ARG A 83 7.24 -15.11 -2.04
C ARG A 83 7.66 -16.51 -1.60
N GLY A 84 6.96 -17.10 -0.65
CA GLY A 84 7.35 -18.37 -0.05
C GLY A 84 8.53 -18.23 0.93
N GLU A 85 8.67 -17.07 1.57
CA GLU A 85 9.72 -16.78 2.53
C GLU A 85 9.32 -17.28 3.92
N GLY A 86 10.07 -18.25 4.47
CA GLY A 86 9.77 -18.88 5.76
C GLY A 86 8.48 -19.70 5.82
N VAL A 87 7.76 -19.78 4.70
CA VAL A 87 6.50 -20.52 4.53
C VAL A 87 6.44 -21.14 3.14
N VAL A 88 5.59 -22.15 2.97
CA VAL A 88 5.26 -22.62 1.62
C VAL A 88 4.46 -21.54 0.92
N ARG A 89 4.88 -21.19 -0.31
CA ARG A 89 4.19 -20.20 -1.15
C ARG A 89 2.73 -20.59 -1.33
N ASN A 90 1.85 -19.63 -1.11
CA ASN A 90 0.41 -19.83 -1.23
C ASN A 90 -0.28 -18.51 -1.61
N TYR A 91 -0.60 -18.36 -2.87
CA TYR A 91 -1.22 -17.14 -3.41
C TYR A 91 -2.61 -16.86 -2.85
N LYS A 92 -3.40 -17.91 -2.56
CA LYS A 92 -4.72 -17.75 -1.94
C LYS A 92 -4.63 -17.13 -0.55
N LYS A 93 -3.72 -17.65 0.30
CA LYS A 93 -3.47 -17.03 1.60
C LYS A 93 -2.91 -15.62 1.47
N ALA A 94 -1.97 -15.42 0.54
CA ALA A 94 -1.41 -14.10 0.26
C ALA A 94 -2.52 -13.11 -0.11
N PHE A 95 -3.41 -13.49 -1.02
CA PHE A 95 -4.52 -12.64 -1.43
C PHE A 95 -5.51 -12.36 -0.28
N SER A 96 -5.86 -13.38 0.52
CA SER A 96 -6.75 -13.20 1.67
C SER A 96 -6.16 -12.23 2.70
N TYR A 97 -4.85 -12.33 2.98
CA TYR A 97 -4.18 -11.37 3.87
C TYR A 97 -4.10 -9.98 3.24
N MET A 98 -3.85 -9.89 1.93
CA MET A 98 -3.83 -8.62 1.20
C MET A 98 -5.18 -7.92 1.24
N ALA A 99 -6.27 -8.67 0.98
CA ALA A 99 -7.64 -8.15 1.03
C ALA A 99 -8.01 -7.67 2.44
N TYR A 100 -7.67 -8.45 3.46
CA TYR A 100 -7.91 -8.06 4.84
C TYR A 100 -7.11 -6.82 5.25
N SER A 101 -5.84 -6.75 4.84
CA SER A 101 -4.99 -5.58 5.04
C SER A 101 -5.59 -4.30 4.42
N ALA A 102 -6.07 -4.41 3.18
CA ALA A 102 -6.71 -3.28 2.48
C ALA A 102 -8.02 -2.83 3.14
N GLN A 103 -8.80 -3.76 3.70
CA GLN A 103 -10.00 -3.46 4.48
C GLN A 103 -9.66 -2.71 5.77
N LEU A 104 -8.53 -3.04 6.40
CA LEU A 104 -8.02 -2.36 7.59
C LEU A 104 -7.36 -0.99 7.28
N GLY A 105 -7.38 -0.55 6.03
CA GLY A 105 -6.92 0.77 5.62
C GLY A 105 -5.46 0.83 5.14
N CYS A 106 -4.73 -0.27 5.04
CA CYS A 106 -3.36 -0.26 4.54
C CYS A 106 -3.33 0.20 3.06
N ILE A 107 -2.72 1.34 2.80
CA ILE A 107 -2.69 1.97 1.47
C ILE A 107 -1.93 1.13 0.45
N GLU A 108 -0.87 0.45 0.87
CA GLU A 108 -0.09 -0.46 0.04
C GLU A 108 -0.95 -1.61 -0.46
N ALA A 109 -1.74 -2.20 0.45
CA ALA A 109 -2.65 -3.28 0.10
C ALA A 109 -3.80 -2.80 -0.81
N GLN A 110 -4.33 -1.61 -0.56
CA GLN A 110 -5.37 -1.00 -1.41
C GLN A 110 -4.85 -0.74 -2.82
N LEU A 111 -3.66 -0.17 -2.96
CA LEU A 111 -3.00 0.03 -4.25
C LEU A 111 -2.74 -1.30 -4.96
N TYR A 112 -2.21 -2.27 -4.21
CA TYR A 112 -1.95 -3.61 -4.74
C TYR A 112 -3.20 -4.25 -5.31
N LEU A 113 -4.31 -4.26 -4.56
CA LEU A 113 -5.56 -4.83 -5.03
C LEU A 113 -6.10 -4.10 -6.27
N GLY A 114 -6.07 -2.77 -6.28
CA GLY A 114 -6.46 -2.00 -7.46
C GLY A 114 -5.70 -2.43 -8.70
N MET A 115 -4.38 -2.62 -8.58
CA MET A 115 -3.53 -3.07 -9.69
C MET A 115 -3.75 -4.55 -10.04
N ALA A 116 -3.93 -5.43 -9.04
CA ALA A 116 -4.20 -6.84 -9.27
C ALA A 116 -5.53 -7.06 -10.01
N TYR A 117 -6.59 -6.31 -9.65
CA TYR A 117 -7.85 -6.34 -10.39
C TYR A 117 -7.76 -5.74 -11.80
N THR A 118 -6.86 -4.79 -12.01
CA THR A 118 -6.61 -4.23 -13.35
C THR A 118 -5.86 -5.21 -14.23
N SER A 119 -4.81 -5.86 -13.70
CA SER A 119 -3.93 -6.76 -14.46
C SER A 119 -4.48 -8.18 -14.62
N GLY A 120 -5.38 -8.60 -13.72
CA GLY A 120 -5.87 -9.97 -13.66
C GLY A 120 -4.88 -10.97 -13.07
N CYS A 121 -3.86 -10.51 -12.36
CA CYS A 121 -2.88 -11.40 -11.72
C CYS A 121 -2.29 -10.78 -10.46
N MET A 122 -1.78 -11.65 -9.59
CA MET A 122 -0.90 -11.26 -8.50
C MET A 122 0.54 -11.12 -9.02
N PHE A 123 1.25 -10.15 -8.53
CA PHE A 123 2.64 -9.84 -8.91
C PHE A 123 3.45 -9.45 -7.66
N ASP A 124 4.79 -9.49 -7.77
CA ASP A 124 5.62 -9.00 -6.66
C ASP A 124 5.49 -7.48 -6.53
N PRO A 125 5.04 -6.96 -5.39
CA PRO A 125 4.82 -5.54 -5.17
C PRO A 125 6.07 -4.68 -5.37
N ASP A 126 7.27 -5.21 -5.23
CA ASP A 126 8.51 -4.47 -5.49
C ASP A 126 8.61 -4.00 -6.95
N VAL A 127 7.99 -4.73 -7.89
CA VAL A 127 7.96 -4.37 -9.33
C VAL A 127 7.23 -3.05 -9.57
N ILE A 128 6.27 -2.71 -8.71
CA ILE A 128 5.48 -1.47 -8.81
C ILE A 128 5.91 -0.40 -7.80
N GLY A 129 7.04 -0.63 -7.11
CA GLY A 129 7.57 0.30 -6.12
C GLY A 129 6.70 0.43 -4.87
N ILE A 130 5.87 -0.56 -4.57
CA ILE A 130 5.19 -0.70 -3.29
C ILE A 130 6.04 -1.64 -2.46
N SER A 131 7.06 -1.09 -1.83
CA SER A 131 7.94 -1.85 -0.94
C SER A 131 7.18 -2.30 0.30
N MET A 132 7.74 -3.31 0.95
CA MET A 132 7.30 -3.70 2.29
C MET A 132 7.28 -2.51 3.24
N ILE A 133 6.31 -2.53 4.13
CA ILE A 133 6.18 -1.53 5.18
C ILE A 133 7.32 -1.75 6.17
N PRO A 134 8.29 -0.85 6.20
CA PRO A 134 9.48 -1.06 7.02
C PRO A 134 9.22 -0.88 8.49
N TYR A 135 8.07 -0.25 8.83
CA TYR A 135 7.98 0.25 10.16
C TYR A 135 6.59 0.87 10.43
N HIS A 136 5.99 0.52 11.55
CA HIS A 136 4.66 0.97 11.93
C HIS A 136 4.72 2.13 12.92
N THR A 137 4.07 3.25 12.58
CA THR A 137 3.76 4.31 13.53
C THR A 137 2.31 4.12 14.00
N PRO A 138 2.03 3.94 15.31
CA PRO A 138 0.73 3.48 15.81
C PRO A 138 -0.40 4.51 15.80
N GLU A 139 -0.23 5.66 15.20
CA GLU A 139 -1.18 6.77 15.35
C GLU A 139 -2.30 6.79 14.31
N TYR A 140 -2.28 5.90 13.31
CA TYR A 140 -3.30 5.87 12.29
C TYR A 140 -4.38 4.82 12.57
N ARG A 141 -5.56 5.27 12.93
CA ARG A 141 -6.82 4.52 12.81
C ARG A 141 -7.55 5.07 11.60
N ASP A 142 -7.81 4.23 10.62
CA ASP A 142 -8.66 4.58 9.49
C ASP A 142 -10.07 4.97 10.00
N PRO A 143 -10.48 6.24 9.84
CA PRO A 143 -11.83 6.66 10.22
C PRO A 143 -12.92 6.04 9.34
N TYR A 144 -12.54 5.33 8.27
CA TYR A 144 -13.45 4.67 7.32
C TYR A 144 -13.50 3.15 7.49
N SER A 145 -12.88 2.58 8.54
CA SER A 145 -12.88 1.14 8.83
C SER A 145 -14.28 0.53 9.08
N GLU A 146 -15.31 1.37 9.20
CA GLU A 146 -16.71 0.95 9.34
C GLU A 146 -17.43 0.75 8.00
N LEU A 147 -16.77 0.94 6.85
CA LEU A 147 -17.37 0.70 5.55
C LEU A 147 -17.34 -0.79 5.19
N ASP A 148 -18.40 -1.44 5.63
CA ASP A 148 -19.01 -2.68 5.13
C ASP A 148 -18.14 -3.61 4.26
N GLY A 149 -17.78 -4.72 4.85
CA GLY A 149 -17.81 -6.12 4.44
C GLY A 149 -17.75 -6.51 2.97
N PHE A 150 -17.14 -5.71 2.08
CA PHE A 150 -16.86 -6.14 0.72
C PHE A 150 -15.63 -7.06 0.71
N VAL A 151 -15.85 -8.33 0.99
CA VAL A 151 -14.93 -9.40 0.60
C VAL A 151 -15.32 -9.80 -0.81
N PRO A 152 -14.52 -9.52 -1.84
CA PRO A 152 -14.82 -10.01 -3.17
C PRO A 152 -14.91 -11.53 -3.15
N ASP A 153 -15.97 -12.07 -3.75
CA ASP A 153 -16.15 -13.49 -3.95
C ASP A 153 -15.13 -13.96 -5.01
N PHE A 154 -14.15 -14.75 -4.61
CA PHE A 154 -13.06 -15.18 -5.49
C PHE A 154 -13.34 -16.59 -5.99
N GLU A 155 -13.11 -16.82 -7.29
CA GLU A 155 -12.92 -18.14 -7.84
C GLU A 155 -11.59 -18.69 -7.30
N GLN A 156 -11.69 -19.35 -6.15
CA GLN A 156 -10.55 -19.73 -5.30
C GLN A 156 -9.53 -20.63 -5.98
N ASP A 157 -9.96 -21.41 -6.96
CA ASP A 157 -9.11 -22.43 -7.60
C ASP A 157 -8.08 -21.85 -8.60
N GLU A 158 -8.39 -20.72 -9.24
CA GLU A 158 -7.49 -20.06 -10.18
C GLU A 158 -6.35 -19.32 -9.46
N ILE A 159 -6.63 -18.71 -8.31
CA ILE A 159 -5.62 -18.02 -7.52
C ILE A 159 -4.57 -18.99 -6.99
N GLU A 160 -4.97 -20.21 -6.60
CA GLU A 160 -4.04 -21.20 -6.06
C GLU A 160 -3.03 -21.68 -7.11
N ARG A 161 -3.47 -21.82 -8.35
CA ARG A 161 -2.67 -22.48 -9.40
C ARG A 161 -1.83 -21.52 -10.22
N TYR A 162 -2.33 -20.31 -10.52
CA TYR A 162 -1.75 -19.41 -11.49
C TYR A 162 -1.50 -17.97 -10.98
N ALA A 163 -1.73 -17.70 -9.68
CA ALA A 163 -1.79 -16.32 -9.17
C ALA A 163 -2.78 -15.43 -9.94
N ALA A 164 -3.78 -16.03 -10.58
CA ALA A 164 -4.77 -15.33 -11.35
C ALA A 164 -5.79 -14.67 -10.43
N VAL A 165 -6.15 -13.44 -10.75
CA VAL A 165 -7.21 -12.66 -10.11
C VAL A 165 -8.19 -12.29 -11.22
N LYS A 166 -9.49 -12.54 -11.02
CA LYS A 166 -10.47 -12.12 -12.01
C LYS A 166 -10.40 -10.60 -12.23
N GLN A 167 -10.18 -10.17 -13.47
CA GLN A 167 -10.18 -8.75 -13.80
C GLN A 167 -11.55 -8.14 -13.46
N ASP A 168 -11.52 -7.07 -12.67
CA ASP A 168 -12.71 -6.32 -12.28
C ASP A 168 -12.39 -4.83 -12.19
N ALA A 169 -12.76 -4.11 -13.23
CA ALA A 169 -12.51 -2.69 -13.33
C ALA A 169 -13.23 -1.86 -12.24
N HIS A 170 -14.43 -2.30 -11.79
CA HIS A 170 -15.15 -1.61 -10.72
C HIS A 170 -14.45 -1.77 -9.38
N SER A 171 -14.01 -2.99 -9.05
CA SER A 171 -13.20 -3.24 -7.86
C SER A 171 -11.87 -2.49 -7.91
N ALA A 172 -11.21 -2.44 -9.06
CA ALA A 172 -9.99 -1.66 -9.24
C ALA A 172 -10.20 -0.17 -8.93
N LEU A 173 -11.23 0.44 -9.53
CA LEU A 173 -11.61 1.83 -9.28
C LEU A 173 -11.91 2.07 -7.79
N ALA A 174 -12.66 1.18 -7.15
CA ALA A 174 -13.05 1.31 -5.75
C ALA A 174 -11.80 1.30 -4.83
N TRP A 175 -10.84 0.42 -5.07
CA TRP A 175 -9.60 0.35 -4.30
C TRP A 175 -8.69 1.55 -4.55
N PHE A 176 -8.51 1.99 -5.80
CA PHE A 176 -7.75 3.22 -6.09
C PHE A 176 -8.39 4.46 -5.45
N ARG A 177 -9.72 4.53 -5.44
CA ARG A 177 -10.44 5.59 -4.74
C ARG A 177 -10.15 5.59 -3.25
N LYS A 178 -10.26 4.42 -2.57
CA LYS A 178 -9.95 4.32 -1.14
C LYS A 178 -8.52 4.78 -0.85
N ALA A 179 -7.55 4.30 -1.61
CA ALA A 179 -6.16 4.71 -1.46
C ALA A 179 -5.93 6.21 -1.70
N ALA A 180 -6.61 6.80 -2.71
CA ALA A 180 -6.45 8.22 -3.07
C ALA A 180 -7.00 9.20 -2.01
N TYR A 181 -7.98 8.77 -1.22
CA TYR A 181 -8.59 9.55 -0.15
C TYR A 181 -8.07 9.20 1.24
N HIS A 182 -6.95 8.51 1.31
CA HIS A 182 -6.26 8.26 2.56
C HIS A 182 -5.82 9.55 3.24
N SER A 183 -5.64 9.53 4.58
CA SER A 183 -5.23 10.73 5.33
C SER A 183 -3.91 11.31 4.78
N PRO A 184 -3.82 12.65 4.65
CA PRO A 184 -2.62 13.33 4.15
C PRO A 184 -1.39 13.14 5.05
N ASP A 185 -1.55 12.71 6.28
CA ASP A 185 -0.45 12.47 7.22
C ASP A 185 0.30 11.16 6.94
N TYR A 186 -0.16 10.40 5.95
CA TYR A 186 0.40 9.11 5.57
C TYR A 186 1.21 9.21 4.27
N VAL A 187 2.38 8.64 4.26
CA VAL A 187 3.36 8.43 3.18
C VAL A 187 3.06 9.13 1.84
N GLU A 188 3.47 10.38 1.71
CA GLU A 188 3.24 11.23 0.53
C GLU A 188 3.46 10.55 -0.84
N PRO A 189 4.54 9.75 -1.07
CA PRO A 189 4.75 9.14 -2.38
C PRO A 189 3.68 8.12 -2.78
N LEU A 190 3.18 7.33 -1.83
CA LEU A 190 2.12 6.35 -2.10
C LEU A 190 0.77 7.02 -2.32
N LEU A 191 0.48 8.06 -1.56
CA LEU A 191 -0.73 8.86 -1.73
C LEU A 191 -0.74 9.56 -3.10
N ALA A 192 0.38 10.12 -3.52
CA ALA A 192 0.54 10.73 -4.84
C ALA A 192 0.29 9.71 -5.97
N LYS A 193 0.86 8.50 -5.82
CA LYS A 193 0.64 7.40 -6.77
C LYS A 193 -0.82 6.93 -6.79
N ALA A 194 -1.45 6.81 -5.61
CA ALA A 194 -2.86 6.44 -5.50
C ALA A 194 -3.78 7.45 -6.22
N ARG A 195 -3.53 8.74 -6.01
CA ARG A 195 -4.26 9.83 -6.66
C ARG A 195 -4.08 9.81 -8.17
N TYR A 196 -2.87 9.56 -8.66
CA TYR A 196 -2.60 9.40 -10.09
C TYR A 196 -3.36 8.22 -10.68
N LEU A 197 -3.29 7.03 -10.06
CA LEU A 197 -3.99 5.85 -10.56
C LEU A 197 -5.52 6.02 -10.54
N TYR A 198 -6.04 6.67 -9.51
CA TYR A 198 -7.46 7.02 -9.44
C TYR A 198 -7.87 7.99 -10.56
N ALA A 199 -7.06 9.02 -10.82
CA ALA A 199 -7.28 9.95 -11.92
C ALA A 199 -7.24 9.23 -13.29
N LYS A 200 -6.33 8.28 -13.43
CA LYS A 200 -6.16 7.48 -14.64
C LYS A 200 -7.38 6.60 -14.93
N CYS A 201 -8.09 6.12 -13.92
CA CYS A 201 -9.35 5.41 -14.12
C CYS A 201 -10.39 6.25 -14.90
N PHE A 202 -10.47 7.56 -14.63
CA PHE A 202 -11.36 8.47 -15.38
C PHE A 202 -10.83 8.83 -16.75
N SER A 203 -9.51 8.87 -16.93
CA SER A 203 -8.91 9.07 -18.24
C SER A 203 -9.20 7.89 -19.19
N ASP A 204 -9.04 6.69 -18.68
CA ASP A 204 -9.06 5.46 -19.47
C ASP A 204 -10.45 4.77 -19.49
N GLY A 205 -11.38 5.25 -18.66
CA GLY A 205 -12.70 4.61 -18.51
C GLY A 205 -12.65 3.29 -17.73
N LEU A 206 -11.69 3.13 -16.84
CA LEU A 206 -11.54 1.91 -16.03
C LEU A 206 -12.53 1.90 -14.85
N GLY A 207 -13.52 1.02 -14.92
CA GLY A 207 -14.57 0.89 -13.92
C GLY A 207 -15.56 2.06 -13.84
N THR A 208 -15.45 3.00 -14.74
CA THR A 208 -16.33 4.17 -14.89
C THR A 208 -16.36 4.62 -16.34
N GLU A 209 -17.29 5.50 -16.71
CA GLU A 209 -17.22 6.18 -18.00
C GLU A 209 -16.01 7.13 -18.04
N ALA A 210 -15.32 7.17 -19.17
CA ALA A 210 -14.22 8.10 -19.37
C ALA A 210 -14.70 9.55 -19.24
N ASN A 211 -13.99 10.34 -18.42
CA ASN A 211 -14.34 11.72 -18.17
C ASN A 211 -13.08 12.59 -18.06
N ALA A 212 -12.71 13.21 -19.16
CA ALA A 212 -11.50 14.02 -19.25
C ALA A 212 -11.47 15.21 -18.29
N VAL A 213 -12.63 15.79 -17.96
CA VAL A 213 -12.72 16.91 -17.02
C VAL A 213 -12.39 16.43 -15.59
N VAL A 214 -12.99 15.32 -15.17
CA VAL A 214 -12.73 14.74 -13.86
C VAL A 214 -11.28 14.24 -13.78
N ALA A 215 -10.80 13.54 -14.81
CA ALA A 215 -9.42 13.08 -14.91
C ALA A 215 -8.43 14.25 -14.76
N GLY A 216 -8.64 15.34 -15.49
CA GLY A 216 -7.77 16.52 -15.42
C GLY A 216 -7.70 17.13 -14.03
N LYS A 217 -8.85 17.31 -13.36
CA LYS A 217 -8.89 17.81 -11.97
C LYS A 217 -8.11 16.91 -11.01
N LEU A 218 -8.33 15.60 -11.09
CA LEU A 218 -7.65 14.62 -10.25
C LEU A 218 -6.15 14.53 -10.56
N MET A 219 -5.73 14.72 -11.83
CA MET A 219 -4.32 14.76 -12.22
C MET A 219 -3.60 15.96 -11.58
N PHE A 220 -4.23 17.14 -11.51
CA PHE A 220 -3.66 18.26 -10.78
C PHE A 220 -3.52 17.98 -9.30
N ILE A 221 -4.51 17.34 -8.65
CA ILE A 221 -4.42 16.95 -7.24
C ILE A 221 -3.26 15.95 -7.03
N ALA A 222 -3.10 15.00 -7.93
CA ALA A 222 -2.00 14.04 -7.87
C ALA A 222 -0.63 14.71 -8.04
N ALA A 223 -0.51 15.65 -8.98
CA ALA A 223 0.71 16.43 -9.21
C ALA A 223 1.07 17.32 -7.99
N ASP A 224 0.07 17.97 -7.39
CA ASP A 224 0.24 18.76 -6.16
C ASP A 224 0.68 17.88 -4.97
N SER A 225 0.32 16.61 -4.98
CA SER A 225 0.75 15.59 -4.01
C SER A 225 2.15 15.01 -4.31
N GLY A 226 2.79 15.44 -5.39
CA GLY A 226 4.15 15.02 -5.74
C GLY A 226 4.25 13.92 -6.81
N SER A 227 3.14 13.51 -7.48
CA SER A 227 3.23 12.49 -8.55
C SER A 227 3.92 13.07 -9.79
N GLU A 228 5.06 12.50 -10.14
CA GLU A 228 5.78 12.83 -11.38
C GLU A 228 5.01 12.36 -12.61
N GLU A 229 4.36 11.19 -12.55
CA GLU A 229 3.54 10.67 -13.63
C GLU A 229 2.36 11.61 -13.95
N ALA A 230 1.75 12.19 -12.92
CA ALA A 230 0.67 13.16 -13.11
C ALA A 230 1.19 14.47 -13.72
N LYS A 231 2.38 14.95 -13.34
CA LYS A 231 3.01 16.12 -13.94
C LYS A 231 3.31 15.90 -15.42
N ILE A 232 3.85 14.73 -15.78
CA ILE A 232 4.10 14.34 -17.17
C ILE A 232 2.78 14.30 -17.95
N TYR A 233 1.75 13.64 -17.40
CA TYR A 233 0.43 13.56 -18.03
C TYR A 233 -0.16 14.95 -18.32
N ILE A 234 -0.07 15.90 -17.37
CA ILE A 234 -0.53 17.27 -17.53
C ILE A 234 0.17 17.96 -18.70
N VAL A 235 1.49 17.81 -18.80
CA VAL A 235 2.28 18.43 -19.88
C VAL A 235 1.93 17.81 -21.24
N GLU A 236 1.90 16.50 -21.35
CA GLU A 236 1.63 15.78 -22.60
C GLU A 236 0.24 16.08 -23.15
N ASN A 237 -0.75 16.19 -22.26
CA ASN A 237 -2.13 16.49 -22.63
C ASN A 237 -2.46 17.99 -22.64
N LYS A 238 -1.46 18.87 -22.43
CA LYS A 238 -1.60 20.33 -22.43
C LYS A 238 -2.73 20.82 -21.52
N LEU A 239 -2.85 20.22 -20.34
CA LEU A 239 -3.87 20.61 -19.38
C LEU A 239 -3.53 21.97 -18.76
N VAL A 240 -4.54 22.81 -18.61
CA VAL A 240 -4.39 24.15 -18.00
C VAL A 240 -5.30 24.23 -16.78
N ARG A 241 -4.75 24.72 -15.66
CA ARG A 241 -5.53 25.01 -14.44
C ARG A 241 -6.20 26.37 -14.61
N GLU A 242 -7.54 26.42 -14.64
CA GLU A 242 -8.26 27.68 -14.65
C GLU A 242 -8.25 28.35 -13.25
N LEU A 243 -8.30 29.71 -13.24
CA LEU A 243 -8.14 30.53 -12.03
C LEU A 243 -9.26 30.34 -10.99
N ASP A 244 -10.42 29.81 -11.39
CA ASP A 244 -11.59 29.61 -10.50
C ASP A 244 -11.61 28.22 -9.82
N GLY A 245 -10.47 27.59 -9.71
CA GLY A 245 -10.26 26.31 -9.01
C GLY A 245 -10.73 25.10 -9.84
N TYR A 246 -9.76 24.37 -10.40
CA TYR A 246 -9.93 23.04 -10.98
C TYR A 246 -10.87 22.91 -12.20
N ALA A 247 -10.95 23.88 -13.07
CA ALA A 247 -11.55 23.68 -14.38
C ALA A 247 -10.49 23.20 -15.38
N TYR A 248 -10.84 22.18 -16.14
CA TYR A 248 -10.03 21.63 -17.24
C TYR A 248 -10.46 22.28 -18.55
N SER A 249 -9.56 22.95 -19.22
CA SER A 249 -9.72 23.30 -20.65
C SER A 249 -8.72 22.48 -21.44
N PRO A 250 -9.15 21.55 -22.33
CA PRO A 250 -8.24 21.01 -23.32
C PRO A 250 -7.77 22.22 -24.14
N GLY A 251 -6.44 22.49 -24.13
CA GLY A 251 -5.88 23.54 -24.94
C GLY A 251 -6.47 23.41 -26.33
N ARG A 252 -7.18 24.42 -26.83
CA ARG A 252 -7.77 24.44 -28.19
C ARG A 252 -6.65 24.05 -29.14
N LEU A 253 -6.73 22.84 -29.67
CA LEU A 253 -5.96 22.47 -30.84
C LEU A 253 -6.32 23.50 -31.86
N GLY A 254 -5.39 24.41 -32.14
CA GLY A 254 -5.58 25.45 -33.14
C GLY A 254 -5.98 24.80 -34.43
N GLY A 255 -7.20 25.09 -34.87
CA GLY A 255 -7.64 24.83 -36.22
C GLY A 255 -6.76 25.65 -37.12
N GLY A 256 -5.71 25.01 -37.66
CA GLY A 256 -4.98 25.48 -38.80
C GLY A 256 -5.85 25.21 -40.03
N ARG A 257 -6.20 26.24 -40.73
CA ARG A 257 -6.81 26.24 -42.05
C ARG A 257 -5.93 25.49 -43.06
#